data_631581ff1ad70333b273ecdadedbf670
#
_entry.id   631581ff1ad70333b273ecdadedbf670
#
_cell.length_a   1.000
_cell.length_b   1.000
_cell.length_c   1.000
_cell.angle_alpha   90.00
_cell.angle_beta   90.00
_cell.angle_gamma   90.00
#
_symmetry.space_group_name_H-M   'P 1'
#
loop_
_entity.id
_entity.type
_entity.pdbx_description
1 polymer ?
#
loop_
_entity_poly.entity_id
_entity_poly.type
_entity_poly.pdbx_seq_one_letter_code
_entity_poly.pdbx_strand_id
1 'polypeptide(L)'
;MRARTALAALLGVASFGIAAWGQAPVTNVAGTSTVFQDAGCGCGVVPEAASCSTGCNTNTSRLPSLRDALDLTSELGDPWTLSEFLHGDHEPAINIGGWLQSGYHSDDNGLFNDRPDEWNLHQAWLFAEKKAVAGESPFGFRADLVYGIDGADTQSFGNNPGTFDFQNGFDHGAFSWAIPQLYAELALGEWTIKGGHFYTSIGYEVVTAPDNFFYSHAITFFNTEPFTHTGVVLSRSLSENVDFHGGWTSGWDTGFDSVNGGSSWLGGLTFQLTDNCSLAYTSTAGNLGARGQDAYSHSIVMNTQLSDRLNWVVQSDLLRVGSTGEDNVGVNQYLLYTVNDRLGLGTRFEWWKGDTLTGYAPYDATLPATGSLSYYSATVGANIRTTANTVIRPEVRYDWSPAGGYDEAVFGVDAIFSF
;
A
#
# COMPACT_ATOMS: atom_id res chain seq x y z
N MET A 1 -8.86 -24.51 23.16
CA MET A 1 -8.99 -25.86 22.57
C MET A 1 -9.64 -25.89 21.16
N ARG A 2 -10.42 -24.85 20.78
CA ARG A 2 -11.04 -24.73 19.43
C ARG A 2 -10.13 -24.12 18.35
N ALA A 3 -9.13 -23.30 18.74
CA ALA A 3 -8.19 -22.66 17.82
C ALA A 3 -7.14 -23.61 17.18
N ARG A 4 -6.78 -24.69 17.88
CA ARG A 4 -5.79 -25.66 17.37
C ARG A 4 -6.23 -26.47 16.12
N THR A 5 -7.54 -26.57 15.90
CA THR A 5 -8.09 -27.32 14.76
C THR A 5 -8.08 -26.47 13.46
N ALA A 6 -8.13 -25.16 13.56
CA ALA A 6 -8.08 -24.25 12.41
C ALA A 6 -6.66 -24.14 11.84
N LEU A 7 -5.63 -24.15 12.70
CA LEU A 7 -4.23 -24.07 12.29
C LEU A 7 -3.77 -25.29 11.48
N ALA A 8 -4.27 -26.50 11.81
CA ALA A 8 -3.94 -27.71 11.06
C ALA A 8 -4.51 -27.71 9.63
N ALA A 9 -5.62 -27.01 9.38
CA ALA A 9 -6.20 -26.85 8.05
C ALA A 9 -5.43 -25.84 7.19
N LEU A 10 -4.86 -24.81 7.80
CA LEU A 10 -4.07 -23.76 7.12
C LEU A 10 -2.68 -24.26 6.69
N LEU A 11 -2.05 -25.13 7.50
CA LEU A 11 -0.73 -25.67 7.19
C LEU A 11 -0.76 -26.83 6.17
N GLY A 12 -1.91 -27.44 5.93
CA GLY A 12 -2.09 -28.53 4.96
C GLY A 12 -2.11 -28.10 3.48
N VAL A 13 -2.22 -26.79 3.19
CA VAL A 13 -2.29 -26.24 1.82
C VAL A 13 -0.89 -25.84 1.29
N ALA A 14 0.14 -25.77 2.15
CA ALA A 14 1.47 -25.30 1.79
C ALA A 14 2.41 -26.34 1.17
N SER A 15 1.93 -27.53 0.82
CA SER A 15 2.77 -28.59 0.23
C SER A 15 2.27 -29.03 -1.16
N PHE A 16 2.42 -28.15 -2.19
CA PHE A 16 2.35 -28.60 -3.58
C PHE A 16 3.42 -27.93 -4.44
N GLY A 17 4.02 -28.82 -5.24
CA GLY A 17 5.27 -28.71 -5.93
C GLY A 17 5.35 -27.71 -7.07
N ILE A 18 6.58 -27.37 -7.32
CA ILE A 18 7.16 -26.48 -8.32
C ILE A 18 6.95 -27.03 -9.73
N ALA A 19 6.47 -26.20 -10.65
CA ALA A 19 6.74 -26.31 -12.09
C ALA A 19 6.65 -24.96 -12.81
N ALA A 20 7.53 -24.72 -13.72
CA ALA A 20 8.18 -23.60 -14.31
C ALA A 20 7.42 -22.69 -15.33
N TRP A 21 7.79 -21.36 -15.32
CA TRP A 21 8.12 -20.40 -16.39
C TRP A 21 7.04 -19.83 -17.34
N GLY A 22 6.94 -18.51 -17.34
CA GLY A 22 6.30 -17.66 -18.36
C GLY A 22 6.25 -16.18 -17.95
N GLN A 23 6.71 -15.26 -18.78
CA GLN A 23 7.08 -13.86 -18.50
C GLN A 23 5.91 -12.86 -18.53
N ALA A 24 5.93 -11.85 -17.65
CA ALA A 24 5.28 -10.55 -17.82
C ALA A 24 6.02 -9.43 -17.06
N PRO A 25 5.98 -8.16 -17.54
CA PRO A 25 6.92 -7.12 -17.12
C PRO A 25 6.58 -6.48 -15.78
N VAL A 26 7.62 -6.20 -15.01
CA VAL A 26 7.56 -5.50 -13.71
C VAL A 26 7.69 -4.00 -13.93
N THR A 27 6.74 -3.21 -13.46
CA THR A 27 6.83 -1.75 -13.49
C THR A 27 7.09 -1.20 -12.10
N ASN A 28 8.03 -0.30 -12.04
CA ASN A 28 8.61 0.54 -11.01
C ASN A 28 7.85 0.74 -9.70
N VAL A 29 8.53 0.41 -8.60
CA VAL A 29 8.22 0.87 -7.26
C VAL A 29 8.82 2.27 -7.06
N ALA A 30 8.09 3.29 -7.45
CA ALA A 30 8.26 4.65 -6.97
C ALA A 30 6.92 5.37 -7.15
N GLY A 31 6.07 5.33 -6.12
CA GLY A 31 4.98 6.28 -5.91
C GLY A 31 4.01 6.49 -7.08
N THR A 32 3.56 5.42 -7.72
CA THR A 32 2.43 5.51 -8.64
C THR A 32 1.47 4.38 -8.32
N SER A 33 0.22 4.73 -8.03
CA SER A 33 -0.87 3.78 -7.96
C SER A 33 -0.85 2.91 -9.23
N THR A 34 -0.44 1.67 -9.10
CA THR A 34 -0.56 0.70 -10.17
C THR A 34 -2.00 0.20 -10.19
N VAL A 35 -2.86 0.97 -10.84
CA VAL A 35 -4.02 0.37 -11.49
C VAL A 35 -3.47 -0.69 -12.44
N PHE A 36 -3.93 -1.92 -12.31
CA PHE A 36 -3.55 -3.01 -13.20
C PHE A 36 -3.68 -2.52 -14.64
N GLN A 37 -2.55 -2.35 -15.34
CA GLN A 37 -2.56 -2.01 -16.75
C GLN A 37 -2.72 -3.28 -17.56
N ASP A 38 -3.78 -3.31 -18.35
CA ASP A 38 -4.04 -4.34 -19.36
C ASP A 38 -2.90 -4.44 -20.36
N ALA A 39 -2.54 -5.68 -20.67
CA ALA A 39 -1.66 -6.00 -21.79
C ALA A 39 -2.37 -5.63 -23.10
N GLY A 40 -1.94 -4.54 -23.73
CA GLY A 40 -2.45 -4.10 -25.02
C GLY A 40 -2.10 -5.09 -26.12
N CYS A 41 -3.11 -5.73 -26.68
CA CYS A 41 -3.01 -6.46 -27.94
C CYS A 41 -2.90 -5.47 -29.11
N GLY A 42 -1.78 -5.50 -29.82
CA GLY A 42 -1.60 -4.76 -31.07
C GLY A 42 -2.54 -5.27 -32.16
N CYS A 43 -3.45 -4.43 -32.60
CA CYS A 43 -4.27 -4.70 -33.79
C CYS A 43 -3.57 -4.20 -35.06
N GLY A 44 -3.19 -5.14 -35.93
CA GLY A 44 -2.84 -4.87 -37.31
C GLY A 44 -4.05 -4.45 -38.13
N VAL A 45 -3.84 -3.46 -38.99
CA VAL A 45 -4.79 -2.85 -39.92
C VAL A 45 -5.21 -3.82 -41.03
N VAL A 46 -6.49 -3.97 -41.30
CA VAL A 46 -7.03 -4.28 -42.64
C VAL A 46 -8.39 -3.58 -42.84
N PRO A 47 -8.66 -2.98 -43.99
CA PRO A 47 -9.86 -2.18 -44.27
C PRO A 47 -10.99 -2.95 -44.98
N GLU A 48 -12.15 -2.41 -44.85
CA GLU A 48 -13.28 -2.38 -45.80
C GLU A 48 -14.62 -3.00 -45.41
N ALA A 49 -15.57 -2.09 -45.41
CA ALA A 49 -16.93 -2.11 -45.98
C ALA A 49 -18.13 -2.64 -45.14
N ALA A 50 -18.90 -1.62 -44.74
CA ALA A 50 -20.36 -1.51 -44.89
C ALA A 50 -21.29 -2.44 -44.08
N SER A 51 -21.98 -1.87 -43.11
CA SER A 51 -23.43 -1.55 -43.24
C SER A 51 -23.94 -0.86 -41.97
N CYS A 52 -24.51 0.32 -42.12
CA CYS A 52 -25.32 1.00 -41.11
C CYS A 52 -26.57 0.19 -40.83
N SER A 53 -26.73 -0.25 -39.57
CA SER A 53 -28.05 -0.48 -38.98
C SER A 53 -28.19 0.40 -37.77
N THR A 54 -29.01 1.44 -37.90
CA THR A 54 -29.48 2.31 -36.84
C THR A 54 -30.21 1.49 -35.77
N GLY A 55 -29.56 1.25 -34.64
CA GLY A 55 -30.19 0.82 -33.42
C GLY A 55 -29.78 1.79 -32.31
N CYS A 56 -30.66 2.75 -31.97
CA CYS A 56 -30.54 3.53 -30.74
C CYS A 56 -30.58 2.56 -29.54
N ASN A 57 -29.41 2.20 -29.04
CA ASN A 57 -29.32 1.52 -27.74
C ASN A 57 -29.31 2.60 -26.66
N THR A 58 -30.49 2.85 -26.12
CA THR A 58 -30.62 3.59 -24.87
C THR A 58 -30.04 2.71 -23.76
N ASN A 59 -28.72 2.82 -23.52
CA ASN A 59 -28.10 2.26 -22.35
C ASN A 59 -28.56 3.05 -21.11
N THR A 60 -29.71 2.64 -20.57
CA THR A 60 -30.04 2.95 -19.19
C THR A 60 -29.06 2.17 -18.33
N SER A 61 -28.15 2.87 -17.68
CA SER A 61 -27.23 2.32 -16.67
C SER A 61 -28.05 1.71 -15.53
N ARG A 62 -28.46 0.44 -15.67
CA ARG A 62 -28.98 -0.34 -14.57
C ARG A 62 -27.80 -0.72 -13.70
N LEU A 63 -27.90 -0.39 -12.41
CA LEU A 63 -27.02 -1.00 -11.41
C LEU A 63 -27.03 -2.52 -11.63
N PRO A 64 -25.87 -3.19 -11.66
CA PRO A 64 -25.79 -4.63 -11.84
C PRO A 64 -26.64 -5.33 -10.79
N SER A 65 -27.38 -6.36 -11.19
CA SER A 65 -28.14 -7.15 -10.23
C SER A 65 -27.18 -7.88 -9.28
N LEU A 66 -27.62 -8.21 -8.08
CA LEU A 66 -26.81 -8.99 -7.12
C LEU A 66 -26.29 -10.30 -7.76
N ARG A 67 -27.05 -10.87 -8.71
CA ARG A 67 -26.67 -12.07 -9.45
C ARG A 67 -25.51 -11.82 -10.41
N ASP A 68 -25.49 -10.66 -11.09
CA ASP A 68 -24.41 -10.28 -11.99
C ASP A 68 -23.13 -9.94 -11.22
N ALA A 69 -23.29 -9.34 -10.04
CA ALA A 69 -22.18 -9.05 -9.12
C ALA A 69 -21.55 -10.34 -8.53
N LEU A 70 -22.29 -11.43 -8.43
CA LEU A 70 -21.82 -12.71 -7.93
C LEU A 70 -21.33 -13.67 -9.04
N ASP A 71 -21.48 -13.29 -10.31
CA ASP A 71 -20.90 -14.04 -11.43
C ASP A 71 -19.41 -13.70 -11.61
N LEU A 72 -18.56 -14.45 -10.92
CA LEU A 72 -17.11 -14.28 -10.95
C LEU A 72 -16.46 -14.73 -12.27
N THR A 73 -17.25 -15.12 -13.29
CA THR A 73 -16.74 -15.56 -14.60
C THR A 73 -17.02 -14.56 -15.74
N SER A 74 -17.86 -13.54 -15.50
CA SER A 74 -18.16 -12.50 -16.48
C SER A 74 -17.00 -11.47 -16.56
N GLU A 75 -16.85 -10.84 -17.72
CA GLU A 75 -15.90 -9.73 -17.90
C GLU A 75 -16.28 -8.52 -17.04
N LEU A 76 -15.27 -7.78 -16.55
CA LEU A 76 -15.49 -6.64 -15.65
C LEU A 76 -16.01 -5.39 -16.37
N GLY A 77 -15.68 -5.21 -17.62
CA GLY A 77 -15.87 -3.95 -18.35
C GLY A 77 -14.86 -2.86 -17.90
N ASP A 78 -14.98 -1.67 -18.47
CA ASP A 78 -14.08 -0.56 -18.16
C ASP A 78 -14.44 0.10 -16.82
N PRO A 79 -13.46 0.52 -16.02
CA PRO A 79 -13.71 1.25 -14.79
C PRO A 79 -14.20 2.68 -15.11
N TRP A 80 -15.15 3.16 -14.36
CA TRP A 80 -15.52 4.57 -14.34
C TRP A 80 -14.49 5.37 -13.53
N THR A 81 -14.08 6.54 -14.04
CA THR A 81 -13.18 7.45 -13.34
C THR A 81 -13.78 8.84 -13.16
N LEU A 82 -13.46 9.49 -12.04
CA LEU A 82 -13.90 10.87 -11.79
C LEU A 82 -13.27 11.85 -12.80
N SER A 83 -12.04 11.61 -13.21
CA SER A 83 -11.37 12.42 -14.23
C SER A 83 -12.09 12.39 -15.57
N GLU A 84 -12.49 11.23 -16.06
CA GLU A 84 -13.27 11.10 -17.30
C GLU A 84 -14.65 11.76 -17.16
N PHE A 85 -15.31 11.59 -16.03
CA PHE A 85 -16.59 12.25 -15.77
C PHE A 85 -16.48 13.78 -15.82
N LEU A 86 -15.39 14.35 -15.28
CA LEU A 86 -15.19 15.79 -15.24
C LEU A 86 -14.72 16.40 -16.59
N HIS A 87 -13.94 15.65 -17.38
CA HIS A 87 -13.28 16.16 -18.58
C HIS A 87 -13.86 15.59 -19.88
N GLY A 88 -14.73 14.56 -19.80
CA GLY A 88 -15.25 13.86 -20.98
C GLY A 88 -14.15 13.17 -21.76
N ASP A 89 -14.25 13.19 -23.10
CA ASP A 89 -13.29 12.54 -24.00
C ASP A 89 -11.93 13.28 -24.13
N HIS A 90 -11.69 14.31 -23.32
CA HIS A 90 -10.42 15.04 -23.33
C HIS A 90 -9.48 14.45 -22.30
N GLU A 91 -8.24 14.20 -22.71
CA GLU A 91 -7.18 13.79 -21.78
C GLU A 91 -6.96 14.88 -20.72
N PRO A 92 -7.16 14.58 -19.43
CA PRO A 92 -7.10 15.60 -18.40
C PRO A 92 -5.67 16.06 -18.14
N ALA A 93 -5.46 17.36 -18.06
CA ALA A 93 -4.17 17.92 -17.67
C ALA A 93 -3.86 17.63 -16.18
N ILE A 94 -4.89 17.39 -15.37
CA ILE A 94 -4.83 17.02 -13.96
C ILE A 94 -5.75 15.81 -13.78
N ASN A 95 -5.20 14.71 -13.27
CA ASN A 95 -5.96 13.54 -12.90
C ASN A 95 -6.57 13.74 -11.51
N ILE A 96 -7.87 13.56 -11.37
CA ILE A 96 -8.61 13.63 -10.11
C ILE A 96 -9.29 12.28 -9.91
N GLY A 97 -9.07 11.67 -8.76
CA GLY A 97 -9.65 10.38 -8.43
C GLY A 97 -9.68 10.16 -6.93
N GLY A 98 -10.13 8.99 -6.54
CA GLY A 98 -10.22 8.64 -5.14
C GLY A 98 -10.85 7.28 -4.92
N TRP A 99 -11.13 6.99 -3.66
CA TRP A 99 -11.83 5.76 -3.27
C TRP A 99 -12.58 5.94 -1.95
N LEU A 100 -13.52 5.05 -1.73
CA LEU A 100 -14.18 4.84 -0.45
C LEU A 100 -13.85 3.43 0.02
N GLN A 101 -13.32 3.30 1.22
CA GLN A 101 -13.09 2.01 1.88
C GLN A 101 -13.94 1.93 3.14
N SER A 102 -14.67 0.84 3.31
CA SER A 102 -15.44 0.57 4.52
C SER A 102 -15.34 -0.91 4.86
N GLY A 103 -15.15 -1.24 6.14
CA GLY A 103 -14.89 -2.59 6.56
C GLY A 103 -15.28 -2.91 7.99
N TYR A 104 -15.19 -4.20 8.31
CA TYR A 104 -15.43 -4.80 9.61
C TYR A 104 -14.28 -5.74 9.96
N HIS A 105 -13.88 -5.75 11.22
CA HIS A 105 -12.97 -6.75 11.77
C HIS A 105 -13.46 -7.20 13.15
N SER A 106 -13.19 -8.47 13.46
CA SER A 106 -13.75 -9.12 14.66
C SER A 106 -12.94 -8.85 15.93
N ASP A 107 -11.72 -8.36 15.80
CA ASP A 107 -10.83 -8.05 16.91
C ASP A 107 -9.83 -6.97 16.52
N ASP A 108 -9.24 -6.28 17.50
CA ASP A 108 -8.20 -5.27 17.30
C ASP A 108 -6.88 -5.93 16.93
N ASN A 109 -6.26 -5.53 15.82
CA ASN A 109 -4.96 -6.02 15.41
C ASN A 109 -3.95 -4.89 15.15
N GLY A 110 -4.18 -3.75 15.74
CA GLY A 110 -3.31 -2.58 15.68
C GLY A 110 -3.85 -1.47 14.79
N LEU A 111 -2.97 -0.53 14.42
CA LEU A 111 -3.28 0.64 13.60
C LEU A 111 -4.13 0.29 12.37
N PHE A 112 -5.03 1.17 12.00
CA PHE A 112 -6.05 1.00 10.93
C PHE A 112 -7.16 -0.02 11.25
N ASN A 113 -6.95 -0.96 12.19
CA ASN A 113 -7.92 -1.97 12.62
C ASN A 113 -8.08 -1.98 14.14
N ASP A 114 -8.23 -0.80 14.76
CA ASP A 114 -8.32 -0.58 16.21
C ASP A 114 -9.76 -0.47 16.74
N ARG A 115 -10.78 -0.69 15.86
CA ARG A 115 -12.21 -0.58 16.20
C ARG A 115 -12.97 -1.83 15.80
N PRO A 116 -12.77 -2.92 16.55
CA PRO A 116 -13.43 -4.18 16.28
C PRO A 116 -14.94 -4.14 16.51
N ASP A 117 -15.62 -5.17 15.98
CA ASP A 117 -17.06 -5.40 16.13
C ASP A 117 -17.98 -4.29 15.58
N GLU A 118 -17.42 -3.36 14.81
CA GLU A 118 -18.14 -2.27 14.15
C GLU A 118 -17.85 -2.24 12.65
N TRP A 119 -18.82 -1.74 11.87
CA TRP A 119 -18.60 -1.45 10.45
C TRP A 119 -18.11 -0.01 10.32
N ASN A 120 -16.87 0.17 9.91
CA ASN A 120 -16.20 1.46 9.90
C ASN A 120 -16.03 2.01 8.48
N LEU A 121 -16.06 3.36 8.33
CA LEU A 121 -15.51 4.06 7.19
C LEU A 121 -14.00 4.28 7.47
N HIS A 122 -13.16 3.51 6.78
CA HIS A 122 -11.70 3.60 6.92
C HIS A 122 -11.15 4.81 6.17
N GLN A 123 -11.38 4.83 4.85
CA GLN A 123 -10.82 5.85 3.96
C GLN A 123 -11.89 6.40 3.02
N ALA A 124 -12.20 7.68 3.14
CA ALA A 124 -12.77 8.50 2.08
C ALA A 124 -11.63 9.34 1.51
N TRP A 125 -11.08 8.92 0.39
CA TRP A 125 -9.87 9.46 -0.20
C TRP A 125 -10.16 10.24 -1.47
N LEU A 126 -9.50 11.40 -1.61
CA LEU A 126 -9.51 12.20 -2.82
C LEU A 126 -8.08 12.62 -3.14
N PHE A 127 -7.69 12.56 -4.41
CA PHE A 127 -6.41 13.07 -4.86
C PHE A 127 -6.53 13.89 -6.15
N ALA A 128 -5.57 14.78 -6.34
CA ALA A 128 -5.32 15.49 -7.58
C ALA A 128 -3.84 15.37 -7.95
N GLU A 129 -3.55 14.93 -9.17
CA GLU A 129 -2.19 14.67 -9.64
C GLU A 129 -1.97 15.22 -11.04
N LYS A 130 -0.79 15.80 -11.24
CA LYS A 130 -0.21 16.07 -12.55
C LYS A 130 1.21 15.55 -12.58
N LYS A 131 1.51 14.62 -13.48
CA LYS A 131 2.86 14.06 -13.62
C LYS A 131 3.81 15.06 -14.29
N ALA A 132 5.04 15.12 -13.79
CA ALA A 132 6.12 15.85 -14.45
C ALA A 132 6.69 14.99 -15.59
N VAL A 133 6.74 15.56 -16.82
CA VAL A 133 7.28 14.89 -18.02
C VAL A 133 8.34 15.77 -18.64
N ALA A 134 9.58 15.28 -18.73
CA ALA A 134 10.68 16.05 -19.32
C ALA A 134 10.40 16.38 -20.81
N GLY A 135 10.60 17.64 -21.16
CA GLY A 135 10.38 18.11 -22.54
C GLY A 135 8.93 18.50 -22.90
N GLU A 136 7.94 18.05 -22.14
CA GLU A 136 6.53 18.36 -22.38
C GLU A 136 5.93 19.21 -21.26
N SER A 137 5.83 18.65 -20.08
CA SER A 137 5.29 19.31 -18.90
C SER A 137 6.24 19.10 -17.71
N PRO A 138 7.31 19.90 -17.57
CA PRO A 138 8.36 19.62 -16.59
C PRO A 138 7.89 19.76 -15.14
N PHE A 139 6.75 20.43 -14.90
CA PHE A 139 6.18 20.62 -13.57
C PHE A 139 5.02 19.67 -13.31
N GLY A 140 5.12 18.94 -12.22
CA GLY A 140 4.11 18.07 -11.67
C GLY A 140 3.78 18.41 -10.23
N PHE A 141 2.73 17.81 -9.71
CA PHE A 141 2.34 17.87 -8.31
C PHE A 141 1.41 16.72 -7.96
N ARG A 142 1.30 16.43 -6.67
CA ARG A 142 0.23 15.61 -6.10
C ARG A 142 -0.23 16.20 -4.77
N ALA A 143 -1.55 16.15 -4.55
CA ALA A 143 -2.20 16.47 -3.29
C ALA A 143 -3.24 15.41 -2.99
N ASP A 144 -3.16 14.81 -1.81
CA ASP A 144 -4.07 13.79 -1.31
C ASP A 144 -4.74 14.26 -0.03
N LEU A 145 -6.00 13.90 0.14
CA LEU A 145 -6.78 14.15 1.32
C LEU A 145 -7.53 12.88 1.70
N VAL A 146 -7.43 12.45 2.94
CA VAL A 146 -8.19 11.33 3.50
C VAL A 146 -9.04 11.78 4.67
N TYR A 147 -10.24 11.21 4.77
CA TYR A 147 -11.12 11.29 5.93
C TYR A 147 -11.59 9.88 6.30
N GLY A 148 -11.56 9.56 7.57
CA GLY A 148 -11.99 8.26 8.07
C GLY A 148 -11.34 7.93 9.41
N ILE A 149 -11.50 6.68 9.86
CA ILE A 149 -10.82 6.23 11.08
C ILE A 149 -9.31 6.11 10.85
N ASP A 150 -8.88 5.76 9.63
CA ASP A 150 -7.45 5.71 9.26
C ASP A 150 -6.81 7.10 9.20
N GLY A 151 -7.61 8.18 9.25
CA GLY A 151 -7.10 9.53 9.18
C GLY A 151 -6.12 9.87 10.30
N ALA A 152 -6.41 9.47 11.55
CA ALA A 152 -5.55 9.74 12.69
C ALA A 152 -4.17 9.05 12.54
N ASP A 153 -4.16 7.80 12.09
CA ASP A 153 -2.95 7.02 11.90
C ASP A 153 -2.13 7.48 10.68
N THR A 154 -2.81 8.13 9.72
CA THR A 154 -2.19 8.66 8.50
C THR A 154 -1.64 10.07 8.68
N GLN A 155 -2.05 10.82 9.73
CA GLN A 155 -1.53 12.15 10.04
C GLN A 155 -0.01 12.13 10.23
N SER A 156 0.62 13.27 10.00
CA SER A 156 2.07 13.46 10.23
C SER A 156 2.37 13.38 11.72
N PHE A 157 2.84 12.21 12.16
CA PHE A 157 3.16 11.97 13.56
C PHE A 157 4.26 12.89 14.06
N GLY A 158 4.20 13.24 15.35
CA GLY A 158 5.23 14.02 16.00
C GLY A 158 5.24 15.49 15.64
N ASN A 159 4.32 16.02 14.86
CA ASN A 159 4.09 17.46 14.73
C ASN A 159 3.46 18.02 16.01
N ASN A 160 3.55 19.35 16.17
CA ASN A 160 2.80 20.01 17.21
C ASN A 160 1.30 19.99 16.86
N PRO A 161 0.39 19.76 17.84
CA PRO A 161 -1.04 19.79 17.61
C PRO A 161 -1.49 21.08 16.92
N GLY A 162 -2.33 20.93 15.89
CA GLY A 162 -2.87 22.05 15.11
C GLY A 162 -1.94 22.56 14.01
N THR A 163 -0.78 21.92 13.78
CA THR A 163 0.12 22.24 12.68
C THR A 163 0.01 21.18 11.57
N PHE A 164 0.07 21.63 10.32
CA PHE A 164 -0.17 20.85 9.11
C PHE A 164 -1.46 20.02 9.25
N ASP A 165 -1.39 18.69 9.30
CA ASP A 165 -2.56 17.82 9.44
C ASP A 165 -2.69 17.17 10.83
N PHE A 166 -1.69 17.28 11.71
CA PHE A 166 -1.68 16.64 13.02
C PHE A 166 -2.67 17.28 14.00
N GLN A 167 -3.60 16.48 14.55
CA GLN A 167 -4.64 16.93 15.47
C GLN A 167 -5.31 18.25 15.00
N ASN A 168 -5.72 18.24 13.74
CA ASN A 168 -6.29 19.42 13.09
C ASN A 168 -7.74 19.67 13.54
N GLY A 169 -8.30 20.83 13.19
CA GLY A 169 -9.64 21.22 13.62
C GLY A 169 -10.79 20.44 12.96
N PHE A 170 -10.51 19.48 12.08
CA PHE A 170 -11.48 18.60 11.44
C PHE A 170 -11.55 17.23 12.08
N ASP A 171 -10.72 16.93 13.08
CA ASP A 171 -10.80 15.69 13.84
C ASP A 171 -12.11 15.63 14.61
N HIS A 172 -12.81 14.49 14.55
CA HIS A 172 -14.20 14.38 14.99
C HIS A 172 -14.51 13.00 15.60
N GLY A 173 -14.23 12.84 16.87
CA GLY A 173 -14.36 11.56 17.57
C GLY A 173 -13.33 10.56 17.07
N ALA A 174 -13.81 9.47 16.44
CA ALA A 174 -12.95 8.46 15.82
C ALA A 174 -12.46 8.84 14.43
N PHE A 175 -13.07 9.84 13.81
CA PHE A 175 -12.80 10.25 12.44
C PHE A 175 -11.84 11.43 12.42
N SER A 176 -10.86 11.36 11.54
CA SER A 176 -9.84 12.37 11.38
C SER A 176 -9.57 12.65 9.91
N TRP A 177 -8.97 13.82 9.66
CA TRP A 177 -8.47 14.22 8.35
C TRP A 177 -6.95 14.13 8.34
N ALA A 178 -6.39 13.65 7.23
CA ALA A 178 -4.96 13.74 6.97
C ALA A 178 -4.69 14.21 5.54
N ILE A 179 -3.49 14.74 5.33
CA ILE A 179 -2.94 15.17 4.04
C ILE A 179 -1.66 14.35 3.79
N PRO A 180 -1.77 13.07 3.44
CA PRO A 180 -0.61 12.17 3.38
C PRO A 180 0.34 12.48 2.23
N GLN A 181 -0.11 13.22 1.22
CA GLN A 181 0.75 13.70 0.15
C GLN A 181 0.43 15.15 -0.21
N LEU A 182 1.47 15.98 -0.24
CA LEU A 182 1.43 17.36 -0.73
C LEU A 182 2.82 17.72 -1.24
N TYR A 183 3.08 17.48 -2.52
CA TYR A 183 4.39 17.70 -3.11
C TYR A 183 4.32 18.30 -4.52
N ALA A 184 5.43 18.88 -4.94
CA ALA A 184 5.68 19.28 -6.32
C ALA A 184 6.83 18.45 -6.91
N GLU A 185 6.80 18.28 -8.24
CA GLU A 185 7.85 17.63 -9.01
C GLU A 185 8.38 18.53 -10.12
N LEU A 186 9.67 18.35 -10.44
CA LEU A 186 10.33 19.00 -11.55
C LEU A 186 11.17 17.99 -12.33
N ALA A 187 10.82 17.77 -13.60
CA ALA A 187 11.59 16.95 -14.52
C ALA A 187 12.64 17.78 -15.25
N LEU A 188 13.92 17.47 -15.01
CA LEU A 188 15.08 18.16 -15.61
C LEU A 188 16.00 17.15 -16.33
N GLY A 189 15.83 16.99 -17.62
CA GLY A 189 16.54 15.99 -18.40
C GLY A 189 16.20 14.57 -17.92
N GLU A 190 17.19 13.86 -17.40
CA GLU A 190 17.02 12.49 -16.87
C GLU A 190 16.66 12.47 -15.37
N TRP A 191 16.63 13.63 -14.71
CA TRP A 191 16.34 13.74 -13.29
C TRP A 191 14.92 14.19 -13.04
N THR A 192 14.29 13.59 -12.04
CA THR A 192 13.08 14.12 -11.40
C THR A 192 13.41 14.55 -9.98
N ILE A 193 13.01 15.76 -9.63
CA ILE A 193 13.17 16.32 -8.29
C ILE A 193 11.78 16.40 -7.68
N LYS A 194 11.56 15.72 -6.57
CA LYS A 194 10.32 15.76 -5.78
C LYS A 194 10.59 16.54 -4.49
N GLY A 195 9.75 17.50 -4.16
CA GLY A 195 9.86 18.29 -2.93
C GLY A 195 8.52 18.51 -2.26
N GLY A 196 8.42 18.26 -0.97
CA GLY A 196 7.20 18.37 -0.18
C GLY A 196 6.99 17.21 0.78
N HIS A 197 5.72 16.90 1.07
CA HIS A 197 5.30 15.76 1.88
C HIS A 197 4.84 14.62 0.98
N PHE A 198 5.36 13.42 1.16
CA PHE A 198 5.14 12.30 0.25
C PHE A 198 5.29 10.95 0.98
N TYR A 199 4.69 9.90 0.42
CA TYR A 199 4.85 8.54 0.92
C TYR A 199 6.29 8.07 0.90
N THR A 200 6.59 7.22 1.88
CA THR A 200 7.87 6.52 1.96
C THR A 200 8.10 5.62 0.73
N SER A 201 9.36 5.34 0.46
CA SER A 201 9.79 4.27 -0.46
C SER A 201 10.30 3.03 0.30
N ILE A 202 10.06 2.97 1.60
CA ILE A 202 10.42 1.85 2.48
C ILE A 202 9.20 0.94 2.60
N GLY A 203 9.40 -0.37 2.47
CA GLY A 203 8.33 -1.36 2.61
C GLY A 203 7.64 -1.78 1.32
N TYR A 204 6.77 -2.76 1.43
CA TYR A 204 5.95 -3.29 0.34
C TYR A 204 4.49 -2.85 0.46
N GLU A 205 3.92 -2.91 1.66
CA GLU A 205 2.56 -2.40 1.92
C GLU A 205 2.55 -0.87 1.97
N VAL A 206 1.40 -0.29 1.70
CA VAL A 206 1.19 1.16 1.65
C VAL A 206 -0.07 1.56 2.42
N VAL A 207 -0.20 2.84 2.77
CA VAL A 207 -1.39 3.36 3.47
C VAL A 207 -2.65 3.31 2.61
N THR A 208 -2.51 3.45 1.29
CA THR A 208 -3.62 3.46 0.33
C THR A 208 -4.26 2.08 0.20
N ALA A 209 -5.50 1.94 0.62
CA ALA A 209 -6.20 0.66 0.67
C ALA A 209 -6.29 -0.09 -0.68
N PRO A 210 -6.52 0.57 -1.84
CA PRO A 210 -6.59 -0.11 -3.13
C PRO A 210 -5.28 -0.79 -3.58
N ASP A 211 -4.14 -0.33 -3.07
CA ASP A 211 -2.81 -0.78 -3.47
C ASP A 211 -2.30 -1.97 -2.64
N ASN A 212 -3.07 -2.39 -1.63
CA ASN A 212 -2.77 -3.56 -0.81
C ASN A 212 -3.69 -4.74 -1.16
N PHE A 213 -3.14 -5.95 -1.12
CA PHE A 213 -3.95 -7.15 -1.35
C PHE A 213 -4.86 -7.46 -0.16
N PHE A 214 -4.34 -7.32 1.07
CA PHE A 214 -5.07 -7.61 2.30
C PHE A 214 -5.73 -6.35 2.88
N TYR A 215 -6.80 -6.55 3.66
CA TYR A 215 -7.43 -5.50 4.43
C TYR A 215 -6.56 -5.10 5.63
N SER A 216 -6.06 -6.08 6.39
CA SER A 216 -5.13 -5.83 7.49
C SER A 216 -3.70 -5.66 7.01
N HIS A 217 -2.93 -4.84 7.72
CA HIS A 217 -1.50 -4.60 7.44
C HIS A 217 -0.58 -5.55 8.23
N ALA A 218 0.65 -5.69 7.73
CA ALA A 218 1.71 -6.43 8.39
C ALA A 218 2.16 -5.74 9.69
N ILE A 219 2.63 -6.52 10.66
CA ILE A 219 3.23 -6.01 11.90
C ILE A 219 4.45 -5.13 11.58
N THR A 220 5.25 -5.53 10.59
CA THR A 220 6.42 -4.78 10.08
C THR A 220 6.04 -3.39 9.61
N PHE A 221 4.94 -3.26 8.87
CA PHE A 221 4.43 -1.99 8.35
C PHE A 221 4.22 -0.95 9.46
N PHE A 222 3.64 -1.34 10.60
CA PHE A 222 3.40 -0.42 11.71
C PHE A 222 4.64 -0.11 12.53
N ASN A 223 5.55 -1.07 12.67
CA ASN A 223 6.57 -1.01 13.71
C ASN A 223 7.98 -0.73 13.18
N THR A 224 8.23 -0.93 11.89
CA THR A 224 9.58 -0.87 11.33
C THR A 224 9.69 0.10 10.15
N GLU A 225 8.56 0.62 9.66
CA GLU A 225 8.49 1.49 8.48
C GLU A 225 7.88 2.86 8.83
N PRO A 226 8.29 3.94 8.15
CA PRO A 226 7.54 5.20 8.16
C PRO A 226 6.38 5.12 7.15
N PHE A 227 5.37 5.96 7.30
CA PHE A 227 4.33 6.12 6.28
C PHE A 227 4.69 7.24 5.30
N THR A 228 5.25 8.33 5.83
CA THR A 228 5.51 9.54 5.06
C THR A 228 6.86 10.18 5.38
N HIS A 229 7.29 11.05 4.49
CA HIS A 229 8.42 11.93 4.68
C HIS A 229 8.11 13.34 4.17
N THR A 230 8.73 14.35 4.78
CA THR A 230 8.80 15.69 4.22
C THR A 230 10.24 16.00 3.88
N GLY A 231 10.51 16.42 2.64
CA GLY A 231 11.88 16.66 2.21
C GLY A 231 12.02 16.89 0.71
N VAL A 232 13.22 16.62 0.21
CA VAL A 232 13.56 16.68 -1.21
C VAL A 232 14.26 15.40 -1.63
N VAL A 233 13.75 14.73 -2.65
CA VAL A 233 14.29 13.50 -3.22
C VAL A 233 14.50 13.69 -4.72
N LEU A 234 15.62 13.23 -5.21
CA LEU A 234 15.96 13.14 -6.63
C LEU A 234 15.85 11.69 -7.08
N SER A 235 15.37 11.47 -8.28
CA SER A 235 15.32 10.15 -8.90
C SER A 235 15.77 10.19 -10.36
N ARG A 236 16.36 9.08 -10.82
CA ARG A 236 16.68 8.84 -12.24
C ARG A 236 16.95 7.36 -12.50
N SER A 237 16.75 6.93 -13.74
CA SER A 237 17.25 5.65 -14.21
C SER A 237 18.76 5.76 -14.50
N LEU A 238 19.55 4.92 -13.86
CA LEU A 238 21.01 4.85 -14.07
C LEU A 238 21.34 3.96 -15.27
N SER A 239 20.49 2.98 -15.55
CA SER A 239 20.55 2.10 -16.72
C SER A 239 19.15 1.54 -16.99
N GLU A 240 19.00 0.70 -18.01
CA GLU A 240 17.73 0.01 -18.33
C GLU A 240 17.23 -0.88 -17.18
N ASN A 241 18.10 -1.28 -16.26
CA ASN A 241 17.79 -2.23 -15.20
C ASN A 241 18.06 -1.68 -13.79
N VAL A 242 18.42 -0.40 -13.65
CA VAL A 242 18.75 0.19 -12.34
C VAL A 242 18.19 1.58 -12.22
N ASP A 243 17.28 1.77 -11.27
CA ASP A 243 16.76 3.06 -10.87
C ASP A 243 17.36 3.50 -9.54
N PHE A 244 17.63 4.78 -9.43
CA PHE A 244 18.11 5.44 -8.22
C PHE A 244 17.09 6.45 -7.73
N HIS A 245 16.92 6.52 -6.42
CA HIS A 245 16.33 7.66 -5.74
C HIS A 245 17.14 7.98 -4.49
N GLY A 246 17.17 9.26 -4.10
CA GLY A 246 17.84 9.65 -2.87
C GLY A 246 17.78 11.14 -2.60
N GLY A 247 17.77 11.48 -1.32
CA GLY A 247 17.66 12.85 -0.89
C GLY A 247 17.69 13.04 0.62
N TRP A 248 17.19 14.16 1.05
CA TRP A 248 17.11 14.55 2.44
C TRP A 248 15.65 14.70 2.89
N THR A 249 15.37 14.26 4.13
CA THR A 249 14.06 14.41 4.76
C THR A 249 14.18 14.98 6.17
N SER A 250 13.09 15.59 6.67
CA SER A 250 12.97 16.09 8.04
C SER A 250 12.63 15.01 9.08
N GLY A 251 12.87 13.74 8.75
CA GLY A 251 12.59 12.57 9.59
C GLY A 251 11.44 11.70 9.08
N TRP A 252 10.95 10.83 9.96
CA TRP A 252 9.81 9.93 9.70
C TRP A 252 8.51 10.60 10.12
N ASP A 253 7.48 10.44 9.31
CA ASP A 253 6.10 10.87 9.58
C ASP A 253 6.01 12.32 10.11
N THR A 254 6.90 13.16 9.62
CA THR A 254 7.00 14.58 9.98
C THR A 254 6.39 15.41 8.86
N GLY A 255 5.49 16.34 9.19
CA GLY A 255 4.96 17.32 8.24
C GLY A 255 5.96 18.43 7.94
N PHE A 256 5.45 19.66 7.69
CA PHE A 256 6.32 20.81 7.34
C PHE A 256 6.98 21.47 8.56
N ASP A 257 6.69 20.99 9.77
CA ASP A 257 7.37 21.42 10.99
C ASP A 257 8.57 20.55 11.32
N SER A 258 9.60 21.15 11.90
CA SER A 258 10.73 20.39 12.42
C SER A 258 10.38 19.80 13.78
N VAL A 259 10.47 18.48 13.89
CA VAL A 259 10.27 17.76 15.15
C VAL A 259 11.61 17.19 15.63
N ASN A 260 12.01 17.51 16.86
CA ASN A 260 13.23 17.02 17.51
C ASN A 260 14.51 17.18 16.66
N GLY A 261 14.54 18.18 15.75
CA GLY A 261 15.65 18.41 14.84
C GLY A 261 15.79 17.32 13.76
N GLY A 262 14.69 16.71 13.34
CA GLY A 262 14.67 15.67 12.31
C GLY A 262 15.48 16.04 11.07
N SER A 263 16.40 15.16 10.69
CA SER A 263 17.29 15.32 9.55
C SER A 263 17.89 13.97 9.17
N SER A 264 17.45 13.41 8.07
CA SER A 264 17.84 12.07 7.66
C SER A 264 18.04 11.97 6.15
N TRP A 265 18.91 11.06 5.76
CA TRP A 265 18.98 10.51 4.42
C TRP A 265 17.76 9.62 4.17
N LEU A 266 17.20 9.65 2.96
CA LEU A 266 16.30 8.65 2.41
C LEU A 266 16.78 8.33 1.00
N GLY A 267 16.91 7.05 0.65
CA GLY A 267 17.20 6.67 -0.71
C GLY A 267 17.58 5.22 -0.89
N GLY A 268 17.65 4.82 -2.17
CA GLY A 268 17.86 3.44 -2.53
C GLY A 268 18.07 3.22 -4.01
N LEU A 269 18.07 1.94 -4.35
CA LEU A 269 18.20 1.43 -5.71
C LEU A 269 17.13 0.37 -5.95
N THR A 270 16.56 0.39 -7.15
CA THR A 270 15.72 -0.69 -7.65
C THR A 270 16.43 -1.37 -8.81
N PHE A 271 16.53 -2.68 -8.75
CA PHE A 271 17.17 -3.51 -9.76
C PHE A 271 16.14 -4.37 -10.45
N GLN A 272 16.09 -4.34 -11.77
CA GLN A 272 15.42 -5.33 -12.58
C GLN A 272 16.40 -6.49 -12.80
N LEU A 273 16.27 -7.56 -12.00
CA LEU A 273 17.20 -8.69 -12.02
C LEU A 273 16.96 -9.61 -13.23
N THR A 274 15.69 -9.80 -13.58
CA THR A 274 15.24 -10.51 -14.77
C THR A 274 13.92 -9.87 -15.22
N ASP A 275 13.36 -10.26 -16.37
CA ASP A 275 12.06 -9.76 -16.82
C ASP A 275 10.93 -9.99 -15.80
N ASN A 276 11.09 -10.96 -14.91
CA ASN A 276 10.08 -11.38 -13.93
C ASN A 276 10.46 -11.09 -12.47
N CYS A 277 11.64 -10.54 -12.21
CA CYS A 277 12.12 -10.35 -10.84
C CYS A 277 12.75 -8.98 -10.67
N SER A 278 12.23 -8.22 -9.71
CA SER A 278 12.83 -6.97 -9.25
C SER A 278 13.27 -7.07 -7.80
N LEU A 279 14.27 -6.27 -7.45
CA LEU A 279 14.78 -6.11 -6.08
C LEU A 279 14.91 -4.62 -5.79
N ALA A 280 14.18 -4.14 -4.80
CA ALA A 280 14.33 -2.79 -4.26
C ALA A 280 15.08 -2.83 -2.93
N TYR A 281 16.05 -1.96 -2.78
CA TYR A 281 16.73 -1.67 -1.53
C TYR A 281 16.55 -0.19 -1.22
N THR A 282 15.91 0.12 -0.09
CA THR A 282 15.75 1.51 0.38
C THR A 282 16.26 1.61 1.82
N SER A 283 16.89 2.72 2.14
CA SER A 283 17.43 3.00 3.48
C SER A 283 17.17 4.43 3.91
N THR A 284 17.12 4.62 5.22
CA THR A 284 17.14 5.94 5.85
C THR A 284 18.15 5.92 7.01
N ALA A 285 18.83 7.06 7.23
CA ALA A 285 19.80 7.17 8.30
C ALA A 285 19.89 8.62 8.80
N GLY A 286 20.02 8.79 10.11
CA GLY A 286 20.18 10.09 10.75
C GLY A 286 19.24 10.30 11.94
N ASN A 287 18.73 11.52 12.06
CA ASN A 287 17.72 11.86 13.06
C ASN A 287 16.32 11.72 12.41
N LEU A 288 15.54 10.74 12.90
CA LEU A 288 14.20 10.43 12.39
C LEU A 288 13.08 11.30 13.03
N GLY A 289 13.44 12.36 13.76
CA GLY A 289 12.47 13.26 14.37
C GLY A 289 11.83 12.68 15.63
N ALA A 290 10.52 12.44 15.59
CA ALA A 290 9.78 11.88 16.72
C ALA A 290 10.24 10.44 17.06
N ARG A 291 10.64 9.65 16.03
CA ARG A 291 11.08 8.26 16.21
C ARG A 291 12.43 8.16 16.96
N GLY A 292 13.30 9.16 16.85
CA GLY A 292 14.57 9.19 17.59
C GLY A 292 15.77 9.55 16.73
N GLN A 293 16.94 9.55 17.37
CA GLN A 293 18.23 9.97 16.79
C GLN A 293 19.22 8.81 16.71
N ASP A 294 20.31 9.01 15.95
CA ASP A 294 21.32 7.99 15.68
C ASP A 294 20.70 6.73 15.10
N ALA A 295 19.79 6.94 14.16
CA ALA A 295 18.96 5.88 13.62
C ALA A 295 19.45 5.43 12.25
N TYR A 296 19.19 4.16 11.96
CA TYR A 296 19.36 3.54 10.66
C TYR A 296 18.22 2.55 10.42
N SER A 297 17.65 2.60 9.22
CA SER A 297 16.66 1.62 8.76
C SER A 297 16.95 1.23 7.32
N HIS A 298 16.60 0.00 6.96
CA HIS A 298 16.51 -0.41 5.56
C HIS A 298 15.35 -1.38 5.35
N SER A 299 14.86 -1.37 4.12
CA SER A 299 13.94 -2.36 3.57
C SER A 299 14.52 -2.96 2.31
N ILE A 300 14.39 -4.27 2.17
CA ILE A 300 14.73 -5.04 0.98
C ILE A 300 13.46 -5.74 0.53
N VAL A 301 12.98 -5.37 -0.67
CA VAL A 301 11.77 -5.97 -1.24
C VAL A 301 12.14 -6.68 -2.55
N MET A 302 11.93 -7.98 -2.61
CA MET A 302 12.03 -8.77 -3.83
C MET A 302 10.62 -9.11 -4.31
N ASN A 303 10.31 -8.76 -5.55
CA ASN A 303 9.05 -9.08 -6.20
C ASN A 303 9.31 -9.98 -7.41
N THR A 304 8.70 -11.17 -7.44
CA THR A 304 8.97 -12.19 -8.45
C THR A 304 7.67 -12.76 -8.99
N GLN A 305 7.42 -12.57 -10.27
CA GLN A 305 6.35 -13.25 -10.99
C GLN A 305 6.78 -14.67 -11.30
N LEU A 306 6.29 -15.64 -10.50
CA LEU A 306 6.63 -17.08 -10.65
C LEU A 306 5.92 -17.74 -11.83
N SER A 307 4.76 -17.23 -12.22
CA SER A 307 4.02 -17.63 -13.42
C SER A 307 3.05 -16.50 -13.80
N ASP A 308 2.35 -16.60 -14.93
CA ASP A 308 1.32 -15.63 -15.37
C ASP A 308 0.24 -15.35 -14.30
N ARG A 309 0.12 -16.21 -13.31
CA ARG A 309 -0.93 -16.14 -12.28
C ARG A 309 -0.41 -16.10 -10.85
N LEU A 310 0.87 -16.35 -10.62
CA LEU A 310 1.42 -16.45 -9.26
C LEU A 310 2.54 -15.43 -9.09
N ASN A 311 2.33 -14.50 -8.19
CA ASN A 311 3.32 -13.55 -7.74
C ASN A 311 3.81 -13.89 -6.33
N TRP A 312 5.12 -13.78 -6.10
CA TRP A 312 5.77 -13.98 -4.82
C TRP A 312 6.56 -12.73 -4.43
N VAL A 313 6.24 -12.18 -3.27
CA VAL A 313 6.97 -11.05 -2.69
C VAL A 313 7.62 -11.48 -1.40
N VAL A 314 8.87 -11.09 -1.22
CA VAL A 314 9.62 -11.25 0.02
C VAL A 314 10.17 -9.89 0.43
N GLN A 315 9.95 -9.54 1.68
CA GLN A 315 10.42 -8.31 2.29
C GLN A 315 11.25 -8.64 3.53
N SER A 316 12.31 -7.86 3.76
CA SER A 316 13.10 -7.90 5.00
C SER A 316 13.45 -6.49 5.42
N ASP A 317 13.08 -6.12 6.65
CA ASP A 317 13.27 -4.80 7.22
C ASP A 317 14.10 -4.85 8.49
N LEU A 318 14.84 -3.78 8.69
CA LEU A 318 15.59 -3.51 9.92
C LEU A 318 15.38 -2.05 10.32
N LEU A 319 15.15 -1.80 11.61
CA LEU A 319 15.20 -0.48 12.21
C LEU A 319 16.03 -0.52 13.48
N ARG A 320 17.00 0.38 13.58
CA ARG A 320 17.76 0.65 14.80
C ARG A 320 17.72 2.11 15.14
N VAL A 321 17.42 2.43 16.41
CA VAL A 321 17.38 3.80 16.90
C VAL A 321 18.24 3.90 18.16
N GLY A 322 19.43 4.48 18.03
CA GLY A 322 20.42 4.53 19.09
C GLY A 322 19.95 5.30 20.33
N SER A 323 19.19 6.38 20.13
CA SER A 323 18.70 7.22 21.25
C SER A 323 17.61 6.56 22.11
N THR A 324 16.85 5.62 21.56
CA THR A 324 15.79 4.88 22.28
C THR A 324 16.20 3.46 22.64
N GLY A 325 17.22 2.92 21.97
CA GLY A 325 17.66 1.53 22.09
C GLY A 325 16.79 0.56 21.28
N GLU A 326 15.93 1.05 20.40
CA GLU A 326 15.06 0.25 19.55
C GLU A 326 15.87 -0.56 18.53
N ASP A 327 15.56 -1.86 18.40
CA ASP A 327 16.16 -2.78 17.45
C ASP A 327 15.08 -3.74 16.94
N ASN A 328 14.49 -3.41 15.77
CA ASN A 328 13.39 -4.14 15.16
C ASN A 328 13.84 -4.80 13.87
N VAL A 329 13.35 -6.00 13.62
CA VAL A 329 13.55 -6.72 12.36
C VAL A 329 12.25 -7.40 11.93
N GLY A 330 11.92 -7.33 10.64
CA GLY A 330 10.77 -7.98 10.03
C GLY A 330 11.17 -8.82 8.82
N VAL A 331 10.48 -9.93 8.62
CA VAL A 331 10.54 -10.72 7.39
C VAL A 331 9.13 -11.11 7.00
N ASN A 332 8.70 -10.64 5.85
CA ASN A 332 7.36 -10.88 5.31
C ASN A 332 7.45 -11.60 3.98
N GLN A 333 6.48 -12.44 3.70
CA GLN A 333 6.31 -13.01 2.38
C GLN A 333 4.84 -13.11 2.00
N TYR A 334 4.58 -12.87 0.72
CA TYR A 334 3.27 -12.86 0.12
C TYR A 334 3.26 -13.81 -1.07
N LEU A 335 2.25 -14.66 -1.15
CA LEU A 335 1.96 -15.44 -2.35
C LEU A 335 0.57 -15.01 -2.83
N LEU A 336 0.53 -14.40 -4.01
CA LEU A 336 -0.67 -13.80 -4.59
C LEU A 336 -0.99 -14.56 -5.89
N TYR A 337 -2.17 -15.17 -5.96
CA TYR A 337 -2.60 -16.00 -7.08
C TYR A 337 -3.82 -15.40 -7.77
N THR A 338 -3.69 -15.06 -9.03
CA THR A 338 -4.78 -14.59 -9.89
C THR A 338 -5.54 -15.78 -10.46
N VAL A 339 -6.76 -16.01 -9.98
CA VAL A 339 -7.63 -17.08 -10.52
C VAL A 339 -8.21 -16.63 -11.87
N ASN A 340 -8.72 -15.41 -11.92
CA ASN A 340 -9.22 -14.70 -13.10
C ASN A 340 -9.31 -13.19 -12.79
N ASP A 341 -9.85 -12.37 -13.70
CA ASP A 341 -9.94 -10.91 -13.55
C ASP A 341 -10.80 -10.46 -12.35
N ARG A 342 -11.67 -11.35 -11.85
CA ARG A 342 -12.57 -11.06 -10.73
C ARG A 342 -12.11 -11.63 -9.41
N LEU A 343 -11.22 -12.62 -9.40
CA LEU A 343 -10.84 -13.36 -8.20
C LEU A 343 -9.33 -13.49 -8.09
N GLY A 344 -8.77 -12.89 -7.06
CA GLY A 344 -7.43 -13.14 -6.54
C GLY A 344 -7.48 -13.88 -5.21
N LEU A 345 -6.53 -14.75 -4.95
CA LEU A 345 -6.31 -15.42 -3.67
C LEU A 345 -4.92 -15.04 -3.16
N GLY A 346 -4.77 -14.85 -1.85
CA GLY A 346 -3.50 -14.47 -1.27
C GLY A 346 -3.22 -15.10 0.08
N THR A 347 -1.93 -15.26 0.36
CA THR A 347 -1.43 -15.58 1.68
C THR A 347 -0.30 -14.64 2.04
N ARG A 348 -0.28 -14.18 3.28
CA ARG A 348 0.83 -13.45 3.89
C ARG A 348 1.32 -14.24 5.09
N PHE A 349 2.63 -14.38 5.23
CA PHE A 349 3.29 -14.88 6.43
C PHE A 349 4.33 -13.88 6.87
N GLU A 350 4.38 -13.62 8.16
CA GLU A 350 5.27 -12.65 8.76
C GLU A 350 5.95 -13.19 10.01
N TRP A 351 7.20 -12.83 10.18
CA TRP A 351 7.92 -12.84 11.43
C TRP A 351 8.45 -11.44 11.71
N TRP A 352 8.06 -10.91 12.84
CA TRP A 352 8.57 -9.64 13.33
C TRP A 352 9.18 -9.83 14.71
N LYS A 353 10.31 -9.18 14.95
CA LYS A 353 10.97 -9.17 16.25
C LYS A 353 11.33 -7.74 16.60
N GLY A 354 10.91 -7.26 17.77
CA GLY A 354 11.17 -5.90 18.17
C GLY A 354 11.10 -5.71 19.68
N ASP A 355 11.50 -4.51 20.10
CA ASP A 355 11.48 -4.09 21.48
C ASP A 355 10.10 -3.52 21.83
N THR A 356 9.45 -4.13 22.82
CA THR A 356 8.12 -3.71 23.29
C THR A 356 8.14 -2.41 24.10
N LEU A 357 9.32 -1.85 24.37
CA LEU A 357 9.48 -0.65 25.20
C LEU A 357 9.14 0.66 24.46
N THR A 358 9.02 0.65 23.15
CA THR A 358 8.92 1.89 22.34
C THR A 358 7.49 2.38 22.11
N GLY A 359 6.47 1.66 22.61
CA GLY A 359 5.07 2.03 22.44
C GLY A 359 4.50 1.76 21.04
N TYR A 360 5.31 1.18 20.16
CA TYR A 360 4.91 0.73 18.82
C TYR A 360 4.66 -0.79 18.75
N ALA A 361 4.73 -1.49 19.86
CA ALA A 361 4.36 -2.90 19.89
C ALA A 361 2.86 -3.02 19.62
N PRO A 362 2.45 -3.81 18.64
CA PRO A 362 1.07 -3.85 18.18
C PRO A 362 0.11 -4.46 19.21
N TYR A 363 0.62 -5.19 20.17
CA TYR A 363 -0.22 -6.06 21.00
C TYR A 363 0.07 -5.89 22.47
N ASP A 364 -1.00 -5.57 23.18
CA ASP A 364 -1.17 -5.64 24.63
C ASP A 364 -0.13 -4.91 25.50
N ALA A 365 -0.50 -3.70 25.98
CA ALA A 365 0.21 -2.92 26.99
C ALA A 365 0.43 -3.68 28.32
N THR A 366 -0.11 -4.89 28.47
CA THR A 366 0.07 -5.77 29.63
C THR A 366 1.25 -6.73 29.51
N LEU A 367 1.86 -6.87 28.31
CA LEU A 367 3.07 -7.68 28.16
C LEU A 367 4.23 -7.02 28.91
N PRO A 368 4.99 -7.79 29.70
CA PRO A 368 6.09 -7.21 30.47
C PRO A 368 7.12 -6.58 29.54
N ALA A 369 7.37 -5.30 29.74
CA ALA A 369 8.31 -4.47 28.99
C ALA A 369 9.79 -4.88 29.24
N THR A 370 10.13 -6.15 29.07
CA THR A 370 11.48 -6.66 29.31
C THR A 370 11.97 -7.46 28.11
N GLY A 371 12.59 -6.77 27.19
CA GLY A 371 13.33 -7.37 26.10
C GLY A 371 12.54 -7.54 24.80
N SER A 372 13.27 -7.88 23.75
CA SER A 372 12.76 -8.07 22.41
C SER A 372 11.97 -9.38 22.30
N LEU A 373 10.75 -9.32 21.78
CA LEU A 373 9.87 -10.46 21.53
C LEU A 373 9.74 -10.75 20.03
N SER A 374 9.47 -12.00 19.70
CA SER A 374 9.10 -12.41 18.35
C SER A 374 7.59 -12.57 18.26
N TYR A 375 7.02 -11.95 17.21
CA TYR A 375 5.63 -12.07 16.80
C TYR A 375 5.57 -12.70 15.41
N TYR A 376 4.53 -13.44 15.19
CA TYR A 376 4.26 -14.11 13.92
C TYR A 376 2.84 -13.79 13.49
N SER A 377 2.64 -13.66 12.20
CA SER A 377 1.32 -13.49 11.60
C SER A 377 1.15 -14.38 10.37
N ALA A 378 -0.01 -14.97 10.21
CA ALA A 378 -0.41 -15.68 9.01
C ALA A 378 -1.79 -15.19 8.57
N THR A 379 -1.89 -14.67 7.35
CA THR A 379 -3.14 -14.17 6.77
C THR A 379 -3.46 -14.93 5.49
N VAL A 380 -4.73 -15.25 5.31
CA VAL A 380 -5.29 -15.81 4.07
C VAL A 380 -6.48 -14.97 3.69
N GLY A 381 -6.55 -14.54 2.44
CA GLY A 381 -7.63 -13.68 1.96
C GLY A 381 -7.92 -13.84 0.47
N ALA A 382 -8.97 -13.17 0.03
CA ALA A 382 -9.37 -13.10 -1.36
C ALA A 382 -9.71 -11.67 -1.76
N ASN A 383 -9.41 -11.31 -3.01
CA ASN A 383 -9.89 -10.10 -3.65
C ASN A 383 -10.98 -10.48 -4.64
N ILE A 384 -12.21 -10.03 -4.38
CA ILE A 384 -13.40 -10.34 -5.17
C ILE A 384 -13.86 -9.05 -5.85
N ARG A 385 -13.57 -8.89 -7.14
CA ARG A 385 -14.01 -7.76 -7.94
C ARG A 385 -15.45 -7.96 -8.39
N THR A 386 -16.37 -7.27 -7.76
CA THR A 386 -17.80 -7.30 -8.12
C THR A 386 -18.11 -6.43 -9.33
N THR A 387 -17.38 -5.34 -9.51
CA THR A 387 -17.37 -4.48 -10.71
C THR A 387 -15.94 -4.04 -11.01
N ALA A 388 -15.70 -3.35 -12.11
CA ALA A 388 -14.39 -2.77 -12.43
C ALA A 388 -13.91 -1.77 -11.35
N ASN A 389 -14.83 -1.11 -10.65
CA ASN A 389 -14.56 -0.11 -9.62
C ASN A 389 -14.63 -0.65 -8.18
N THR A 390 -15.11 -1.89 -7.96
CA THR A 390 -15.41 -2.38 -6.61
C THR A 390 -14.73 -3.70 -6.34
N VAL A 391 -13.98 -3.77 -5.24
CA VAL A 391 -13.40 -4.99 -4.70
C VAL A 391 -13.89 -5.22 -3.27
N ILE A 392 -14.17 -6.48 -2.93
CA ILE A 392 -14.46 -6.95 -1.57
C ILE A 392 -13.31 -7.87 -1.15
N ARG A 393 -12.75 -7.65 0.06
CA ARG A 393 -11.58 -8.38 0.54
C ARG A 393 -11.88 -9.07 1.87
N PRO A 394 -12.44 -10.29 1.87
CA PRO A 394 -12.52 -11.10 3.08
C PRO A 394 -11.15 -11.72 3.40
N GLU A 395 -10.79 -11.73 4.69
CA GLU A 395 -9.58 -12.36 5.19
C GLU A 395 -9.76 -13.01 6.55
N VAL A 396 -8.88 -13.96 6.85
CA VAL A 396 -8.64 -14.49 8.20
C VAL A 396 -7.17 -14.35 8.51
N ARG A 397 -6.87 -13.71 9.63
CA ARG A 397 -5.54 -13.51 10.16
C ARG A 397 -5.39 -14.25 11.48
N TYR A 398 -4.22 -14.82 11.71
CA TYR A 398 -3.84 -15.43 12.99
C TYR A 398 -2.47 -14.89 13.42
N ASP A 399 -2.46 -14.23 14.55
CA ASP A 399 -1.27 -13.65 15.16
C ASP A 399 -0.89 -14.42 16.41
N TRP A 400 0.44 -14.60 16.64
CA TRP A 400 0.89 -15.27 17.84
C TRP A 400 2.30 -14.85 18.25
N SER A 401 2.54 -14.90 19.58
CA SER A 401 3.86 -14.72 20.19
C SER A 401 4.08 -15.80 21.25
N PRO A 402 4.86 -16.86 20.95
CA PRO A 402 5.07 -17.96 21.93
C PRO A 402 5.70 -17.50 23.23
N ALA A 403 6.63 -16.55 23.19
CA ALA A 403 7.29 -16.00 24.36
C ALA A 403 6.41 -14.98 25.11
N GLY A 404 5.53 -14.28 24.38
CA GLY A 404 4.55 -13.35 24.93
C GLY A 404 3.31 -14.04 25.51
N GLY A 405 3.09 -15.32 25.20
CA GLY A 405 1.89 -16.04 25.64
C GLY A 405 0.60 -15.57 24.96
N TYR A 406 0.73 -14.99 23.76
CA TYR A 406 -0.36 -14.39 23.00
C TYR A 406 -0.68 -15.24 21.77
N ASP A 407 -1.96 -15.44 21.47
CA ASP A 407 -2.45 -15.98 20.21
C ASP A 407 -3.89 -15.51 19.93
N GLU A 408 -4.14 -15.03 18.71
CA GLU A 408 -5.43 -14.46 18.32
C GLU A 408 -5.76 -14.74 16.86
N ALA A 409 -7.05 -14.91 16.56
CA ALA A 409 -7.57 -15.08 15.21
C ALA A 409 -8.59 -13.97 14.91
N VAL A 410 -8.30 -13.16 13.91
CA VAL A 410 -9.12 -12.04 13.47
C VAL A 410 -9.74 -12.36 12.11
N PHE A 411 -11.04 -12.19 11.98
CA PHE A 411 -11.74 -12.15 10.71
C PHE A 411 -11.91 -10.69 10.29
N GLY A 412 -11.57 -10.38 9.05
CA GLY A 412 -11.76 -9.07 8.45
C GLY A 412 -12.48 -9.16 7.12
N VAL A 413 -13.25 -8.14 6.80
CA VAL A 413 -13.82 -7.93 5.48
C VAL A 413 -13.99 -6.45 5.21
N ASP A 414 -13.53 -5.98 4.06
CA ASP A 414 -13.79 -4.63 3.60
C ASP A 414 -14.30 -4.60 2.16
N ALA A 415 -14.78 -3.44 1.76
CA ALA A 415 -15.15 -3.12 0.40
C ALA A 415 -14.53 -1.78 0.02
N ILE A 416 -13.90 -1.74 -1.16
CA ILE A 416 -13.31 -0.54 -1.74
C ILE A 416 -14.03 -0.22 -3.04
N PHE A 417 -14.46 1.03 -3.19
CA PHE A 417 -14.99 1.60 -4.43
C PHE A 417 -14.05 2.70 -4.90
N SER A 418 -13.35 2.48 -6.02
CA SER A 418 -12.43 3.46 -6.63
C SER A 418 -13.10 4.22 -7.79
N PHE A 419 -12.73 5.51 -7.98
CA PHE A 419 -13.36 6.40 -8.97
C PHE A 419 -12.40 7.46 -9.54
#